data_f0b8eb61c4f2e1a892122dbb366a012b
#
_entry.id   f0b8eb61c4f2e1a892122dbb366a012b
#
_cell.length_a   1.000
_cell.length_b   1.000
_cell.length_c   1.000
_cell.angle_alpha   90.00
_cell.angle_beta   90.00
_cell.angle_gamma   90.00
#
_symmetry.space_group_name_H-M   'P 1'
#
loop_
_entity.id
_entity.type
_entity.pdbx_description
1 polymer ?
#
loop_
_entity_poly.entity_id
_entity_poly.type
_entity_poly.pdbx_seq_one_letter_code
_entity_poly.pdbx_strand_id
1 'polypeptide(L)'
;MNHSRRSFIKNSAALPFAVTSAPYLRIPRATDIRVEEITCEFEDHFYRTPYMFGGRSVDRVTLLNVNCTVKTVDGRAARGFGSMTMGNQWAFPSSVMNYDTTLDAMKSLAEAISRIIGDYHEAGHPLDVFAALEPEFLKAATSVSRKLNLAEPVPKLCTLVTASAFDAAIHDAFGKVHQRSAWRTYGRDLLSRDLSHYLNHDFKGEYPDRYLLRQPASRIPLFHSVGASDPLLDADIKKRIGDGLPESLPEWIRYNGLTHFKIKLNGGDRETDIERILKIDRIVNEHLPQVKHQLCRYLLDFNERCDNAGYLLEVLRRVKEASPQGFARIQYIEQPTKRDLRADRANVMHEAAKLRPVVIDESLTDLESLLLAREMGYTGVALKACKGQSHAVLMAAAAQKYKMSLCVQDLTCPGASFIHSCSIAAHVPGVGGLEGNSRQYVPSANEKWKKDFPGLFVITDGYLKTGKLDRPGLGITSM
;
A
#
# COMPACT_ATOMS: atom_id res chain seq x y z
N MET A 1 -66.20 -30.70 -14.72
CA MET A 1 -66.38 -29.61 -13.73
C MET A 1 -64.99 -29.24 -13.24
N ASN A 2 -64.39 -28.23 -13.83
CA ASN A 2 -63.05 -27.76 -13.53
C ASN A 2 -63.13 -26.48 -12.74
N HIS A 3 -62.60 -26.45 -11.52
CA HIS A 3 -62.38 -25.21 -10.78
C HIS A 3 -60.87 -24.88 -10.71
N SER A 4 -60.55 -23.88 -11.49
CA SER A 4 -59.28 -23.17 -11.49
C SER A 4 -59.16 -22.29 -10.23
N ARG A 5 -58.13 -22.50 -9.40
CA ARG A 5 -57.74 -21.58 -8.32
C ARG A 5 -56.67 -20.60 -8.85
N ARG A 6 -57.06 -19.35 -9.05
CA ARG A 6 -56.14 -18.21 -9.23
C ARG A 6 -55.62 -17.77 -7.85
N SER A 7 -54.30 -17.88 -7.62
CA SER A 7 -53.64 -17.27 -6.48
C SER A 7 -53.33 -15.82 -6.75
N PHE A 8 -53.84 -14.94 -5.91
CA PHE A 8 -53.48 -13.51 -5.88
C PHE A 8 -52.13 -13.35 -5.16
N ILE A 9 -51.13 -12.90 -5.91
CA ILE A 9 -49.86 -12.40 -5.31
C ILE A 9 -50.08 -10.92 -4.99
N LYS A 10 -50.13 -10.60 -3.71
CA LYS A 10 -50.10 -9.22 -3.22
C LYS A 10 -48.67 -8.72 -3.29
N ASN A 11 -48.36 -7.82 -4.22
CA ASN A 11 -47.14 -7.03 -4.22
C ASN A 11 -47.17 -6.04 -3.04
N SER A 12 -46.44 -6.35 -1.97
CA SER A 12 -46.13 -5.37 -0.95
C SER A 12 -44.86 -4.64 -1.36
N ALA A 13 -45.03 -3.43 -1.90
CA ALA A 13 -43.92 -2.50 -2.12
C ALA A 13 -43.44 -2.03 -0.75
N ALA A 14 -42.30 -2.55 -0.29
CA ALA A 14 -41.57 -2.01 0.85
C ALA A 14 -40.89 -0.70 0.40
N LEU A 15 -41.38 0.40 0.90
CA LEU A 15 -40.71 1.71 0.80
C LEU A 15 -39.39 1.61 1.59
N PRO A 16 -38.24 2.04 1.04
CA PRO A 16 -37.02 2.12 1.82
C PRO A 16 -37.17 3.26 2.86
N PHE A 17 -37.18 2.90 4.12
CA PHE A 17 -36.97 3.87 5.18
C PHE A 17 -35.55 4.42 5.06
N ALA A 18 -35.43 5.62 4.48
CA ALA A 18 -34.22 6.40 4.62
C ALA A 18 -34.13 6.83 6.09
N VAL A 19 -33.34 6.11 6.86
CA VAL A 19 -32.92 6.57 8.19
C VAL A 19 -31.95 7.72 7.94
N THR A 20 -32.48 8.95 7.92
CA THR A 20 -31.69 10.16 8.05
C THR A 20 -31.17 10.19 9.48
N SER A 21 -29.98 9.64 9.71
CA SER A 21 -29.27 9.88 10.96
C SER A 21 -28.95 11.37 10.99
N ALA A 22 -29.64 12.11 11.87
CA ALA A 22 -29.26 13.48 12.20
C ALA A 22 -27.76 13.47 12.57
N PRO A 23 -26.95 14.42 12.07
CA PRO A 23 -25.56 14.49 12.46
C PRO A 23 -25.52 14.70 13.99
N TYR A 24 -25.09 13.68 14.72
CA TYR A 24 -24.75 13.84 16.12
C TYR A 24 -23.67 14.92 16.20
N LEU A 25 -24.02 16.11 16.67
CA LEU A 25 -23.10 17.19 16.96
C LEU A 25 -22.07 16.64 17.96
N ARG A 26 -20.90 16.32 17.47
CA ARG A 26 -19.79 15.84 18.30
C ARG A 26 -19.25 17.04 19.07
N ILE A 27 -19.18 16.95 20.39
CA ILE A 27 -18.41 17.90 21.19
C ILE A 27 -16.94 17.53 21.04
N PRO A 28 -16.09 18.42 20.45
CA PRO A 28 -14.68 18.15 20.32
C PRO A 28 -14.01 17.96 21.69
N ARG A 29 -13.08 17.00 21.76
CA ARG A 29 -12.24 16.82 22.94
C ARG A 29 -11.13 17.86 22.97
N ALA A 30 -10.57 18.16 24.13
CA ALA A 30 -9.39 19.02 24.27
C ALA A 30 -8.21 18.54 23.41
N THR A 31 -8.12 17.22 23.20
CA THR A 31 -7.08 16.56 22.42
C THR A 31 -7.31 16.51 20.91
N ASP A 32 -8.51 16.84 20.43
CA ASP A 32 -8.81 16.89 18.99
C ASP A 32 -8.07 18.05 18.33
N ILE A 33 -7.68 17.87 17.08
CA ILE A 33 -6.94 18.88 16.31
C ILE A 33 -7.78 19.52 15.21
N ARG A 34 -7.43 20.76 14.87
CA ARG A 34 -7.74 21.42 13.59
C ARG A 34 -6.47 21.58 12.78
N VAL A 35 -6.60 21.52 11.48
CA VAL A 35 -5.51 21.90 10.57
C VAL A 35 -5.54 23.43 10.44
N GLU A 36 -4.48 24.10 10.87
CA GLU A 36 -4.34 25.57 10.79
C GLU A 36 -3.70 25.99 9.47
N GLU A 37 -2.77 25.17 8.97
CA GLU A 37 -2.04 25.43 7.73
C GLU A 37 -1.68 24.09 7.08
N ILE A 38 -1.78 24.03 5.76
CA ILE A 38 -1.31 22.88 4.98
C ILE A 38 -0.79 23.34 3.62
N THR A 39 0.38 22.87 3.24
CA THR A 39 1.03 23.19 1.96
C THR A 39 1.57 21.92 1.34
N CYS A 40 1.67 21.92 0.02
CA CYS A 40 2.26 20.79 -0.71
C CYS A 40 3.23 21.30 -1.79
N GLU A 41 4.26 20.49 -2.06
CA GLU A 41 5.25 20.72 -3.10
C GLU A 41 5.62 19.41 -3.79
N PHE A 42 6.17 19.51 -4.99
CA PHE A 42 6.56 18.35 -5.80
C PHE A 42 8.09 18.32 -5.96
N GLU A 43 8.67 17.12 -5.83
CA GLU A 43 10.10 16.89 -5.94
C GLU A 43 10.35 15.71 -6.89
N ASP A 44 11.08 15.94 -8.00
CA ASP A 44 11.34 14.92 -9.01
C ASP A 44 12.71 14.27 -8.80
N HIS A 45 12.77 12.96 -8.96
CA HIS A 45 13.99 12.16 -8.92
C HIS A 45 14.05 11.21 -10.11
N PHE A 46 15.20 11.10 -10.76
CA PHE A 46 15.43 10.10 -11.79
C PHE A 46 15.93 8.79 -11.21
N TYR A 47 15.53 7.69 -11.82
CA TYR A 47 16.02 6.37 -11.45
C TYR A 47 17.42 6.15 -12.02
N ARG A 48 18.25 5.41 -11.28
CA ARG A 48 19.57 4.97 -11.77
C ARG A 48 19.46 3.96 -12.91
N THR A 49 18.35 3.22 -12.96
CA THR A 49 17.99 2.27 -14.03
C THR A 49 16.47 2.20 -14.10
N PRO A 50 15.88 2.01 -15.30
CA PRO A 50 14.45 1.86 -15.44
C PRO A 50 13.93 0.66 -14.65
N TYR A 51 12.75 0.81 -14.02
CA TYR A 51 12.03 -0.25 -13.35
C TYR A 51 10.85 -0.71 -14.19
N MET A 52 10.77 -2.02 -14.48
CA MET A 52 9.68 -2.60 -15.25
C MET A 52 8.75 -3.45 -14.38
N PHE A 53 7.44 -3.14 -14.46
CA PHE A 53 6.37 -3.89 -13.83
C PHE A 53 5.08 -3.77 -14.63
N GLY A 54 4.24 -4.80 -14.64
CA GLY A 54 2.93 -4.78 -15.32
C GLY A 54 3.00 -4.33 -16.79
N GLY A 55 4.10 -4.61 -17.49
CA GLY A 55 4.33 -4.20 -18.87
C GLY A 55 4.66 -2.71 -19.06
N ARG A 56 4.97 -1.97 -17.98
CA ARG A 56 5.34 -0.54 -18.00
C ARG A 56 6.76 -0.33 -17.54
N SER A 57 7.44 0.65 -18.15
CA SER A 57 8.77 1.11 -17.74
C SER A 57 8.65 2.46 -17.04
N VAL A 58 9.29 2.60 -15.88
CA VAL A 58 9.34 3.83 -15.09
C VAL A 58 10.81 4.19 -14.86
N ASP A 59 11.20 5.42 -15.15
CA ASP A 59 12.56 5.94 -15.04
C ASP A 59 12.68 7.17 -14.14
N ARG A 60 11.57 7.59 -13.54
CA ARG A 60 11.51 8.74 -12.64
C ARG A 60 10.38 8.60 -11.63
N VAL A 61 10.49 9.34 -10.54
CA VAL A 61 9.46 9.45 -9.51
C VAL A 61 9.27 10.91 -9.12
N THR A 62 8.02 11.33 -8.97
CA THR A 62 7.64 12.59 -8.35
C THR A 62 7.16 12.31 -6.93
N LEU A 63 7.77 12.94 -5.94
CA LEU A 63 7.31 12.95 -4.57
C LEU A 63 6.35 14.12 -4.36
N LEU A 64 5.25 13.86 -3.67
CA LEU A 64 4.39 14.86 -3.07
C LEU A 64 4.83 15.02 -1.62
N ASN A 65 5.41 16.17 -1.30
CA ASN A 65 5.83 16.57 0.04
C ASN A 65 4.78 17.51 0.63
N VAL A 66 4.30 17.20 1.84
CA VAL A 66 3.25 17.96 2.52
C VAL A 66 3.75 18.41 3.88
N ASN A 67 3.62 19.72 4.17
CA ASN A 67 3.82 20.29 5.48
C ASN A 67 2.46 20.73 6.04
N CYS A 68 2.21 20.49 7.31
CA CYS A 68 1.02 21.00 7.98
C CYS A 68 1.34 21.50 9.39
N THR A 69 0.54 22.46 9.85
CA THR A 69 0.48 22.87 11.25
C THR A 69 -0.89 22.50 11.79
N VAL A 70 -0.92 21.79 12.91
CA VAL A 70 -2.17 21.46 13.61
C VAL A 70 -2.21 22.14 14.97
N LYS A 71 -3.41 22.43 15.45
CA LYS A 71 -3.66 22.97 16.77
C LYS A 71 -4.75 22.19 17.49
N THR A 72 -4.47 21.77 18.71
CA THR A 72 -5.45 21.12 19.57
C THR A 72 -6.50 22.11 20.08
N VAL A 73 -7.67 21.61 20.47
CA VAL A 73 -8.73 22.44 21.06
C VAL A 73 -8.25 23.15 22.32
N ASP A 74 -7.34 22.53 23.12
CA ASP A 74 -6.71 23.15 24.28
C ASP A 74 -5.53 24.10 23.95
N GLY A 75 -5.23 24.34 22.67
CA GLY A 75 -4.33 25.40 22.20
C GLY A 75 -2.88 24.99 21.92
N ARG A 76 -2.48 23.72 22.11
CA ARG A 76 -1.13 23.24 21.73
C ARG A 76 -1.03 23.12 20.22
N ALA A 77 0.14 23.40 19.66
CA ALA A 77 0.38 23.29 18.22
C ALA A 77 1.62 22.44 17.92
N ALA A 78 1.62 21.80 16.75
CA ALA A 78 2.78 21.10 16.23
C ALA A 78 2.77 21.10 14.70
N ARG A 79 3.98 20.95 14.11
CA ARG A 79 4.18 20.76 12.69
C ARG A 79 4.30 19.29 12.37
N GLY A 80 3.72 18.87 11.26
CA GLY A 80 3.84 17.53 10.69
C GLY A 80 4.35 17.57 9.26
N PHE A 81 4.95 16.46 8.85
CA PHE A 81 5.46 16.25 7.51
C PHE A 81 5.02 14.90 6.97
N GLY A 82 4.57 14.89 5.72
CA GLY A 82 4.24 13.69 4.97
C GLY A 82 4.88 13.74 3.58
N SER A 83 5.36 12.60 3.10
CA SER A 83 5.92 12.49 1.76
C SER A 83 5.45 11.19 1.13
N MET A 84 5.07 11.23 -0.14
CA MET A 84 4.65 10.04 -0.86
C MET A 84 4.96 10.13 -2.34
N THR A 85 5.37 9.01 -2.90
CA THR A 85 5.49 8.81 -4.35
C THR A 85 4.12 8.93 -5.00
N MET A 86 3.99 9.76 -6.02
CA MET A 86 2.73 9.91 -6.77
C MET A 86 2.39 8.67 -7.60
N GLY A 87 3.37 7.96 -8.16
CA GLY A 87 3.21 6.63 -8.75
C GLY A 87 2.08 6.50 -9.77
N ASN A 88 1.91 7.49 -10.65
CA ASN A 88 0.82 7.57 -11.63
C ASN A 88 0.69 6.32 -12.50
N GLN A 89 1.79 5.70 -12.93
CA GLN A 89 1.76 4.49 -13.76
C GLN A 89 1.13 3.28 -13.05
N TRP A 90 1.11 3.27 -11.71
CA TRP A 90 0.48 2.24 -10.90
C TRP A 90 -0.93 2.65 -10.45
N ALA A 91 -1.09 3.88 -9.97
CA ALA A 91 -2.33 4.39 -9.39
C ALA A 91 -3.36 4.80 -10.46
N PHE A 92 -2.89 5.28 -11.61
CA PHE A 92 -3.68 5.73 -12.74
C PHE A 92 -3.15 5.16 -14.07
N PRO A 93 -3.07 3.82 -14.20
CA PRO A 93 -2.62 3.21 -15.45
C PRO A 93 -3.60 3.52 -16.58
N SER A 94 -3.08 4.00 -17.71
CA SER A 94 -3.89 4.29 -18.91
C SER A 94 -3.20 3.74 -20.16
N SER A 95 -3.96 3.33 -21.13
CA SER A 95 -3.51 2.98 -22.47
C SER A 95 -3.70 4.11 -23.50
N VAL A 96 -4.46 5.14 -23.11
CA VAL A 96 -4.85 6.25 -23.99
C VAL A 96 -4.26 7.61 -23.55
N MET A 97 -3.76 7.69 -22.31
CA MET A 97 -3.10 8.88 -21.77
C MET A 97 -1.62 8.57 -21.49
N ASN A 98 -0.74 9.54 -21.76
CA ASN A 98 0.68 9.39 -21.48
C ASN A 98 1.01 9.62 -19.99
N TYR A 99 2.29 9.40 -19.64
CA TYR A 99 2.82 9.57 -18.28
C TYR A 99 2.54 10.96 -17.71
N ASP A 100 2.85 12.02 -18.48
CA ASP A 100 2.75 13.38 -17.98
C ASP A 100 1.28 13.80 -17.77
N THR A 101 0.37 13.40 -18.66
CA THR A 101 -1.08 13.67 -18.49
C THR A 101 -1.63 13.10 -17.19
N THR A 102 -1.29 11.85 -16.85
CA THR A 102 -1.78 11.23 -15.60
C THR A 102 -1.09 11.81 -14.38
N LEU A 103 0.18 12.22 -14.47
CA LEU A 103 0.90 12.90 -13.39
C LEU A 103 0.34 14.31 -13.15
N ASP A 104 0.06 15.08 -14.20
CA ASP A 104 -0.52 16.43 -14.08
C ASP A 104 -1.93 16.39 -13.47
N ALA A 105 -2.71 15.36 -13.79
CA ALA A 105 -3.99 15.12 -13.13
C ALA A 105 -3.82 14.90 -11.62
N MET A 106 -2.82 14.11 -11.19
CA MET A 106 -2.50 13.90 -9.78
C MET A 106 -2.01 15.18 -9.10
N LYS A 107 -1.14 15.97 -9.76
CA LYS A 107 -0.68 17.26 -9.24
C LYS A 107 -1.85 18.22 -9.04
N SER A 108 -2.72 18.35 -10.03
CA SER A 108 -3.94 19.17 -9.93
C SER A 108 -4.88 18.71 -8.82
N LEU A 109 -5.00 17.40 -8.61
CA LEU A 109 -5.78 16.82 -7.52
C LEU A 109 -5.13 17.10 -6.16
N ALA A 110 -3.80 17.02 -6.04
CA ALA A 110 -3.09 17.36 -4.80
C ALA A 110 -3.34 18.80 -4.36
N GLU A 111 -3.29 19.76 -5.31
CA GLU A 111 -3.63 21.15 -5.04
C GLU A 111 -5.09 21.34 -4.60
N ALA A 112 -6.03 20.57 -5.19
CA ALA A 112 -7.43 20.59 -4.79
C ALA A 112 -7.62 20.02 -3.38
N ILE A 113 -6.96 18.90 -3.05
CA ILE A 113 -6.97 18.26 -1.72
C ILE A 113 -6.40 19.23 -0.66
N SER A 114 -5.28 19.92 -0.97
CA SER A 114 -4.68 20.91 -0.08
C SER A 114 -5.69 22.00 0.29
N ARG A 115 -6.43 22.54 -0.69
CA ARG A 115 -7.49 23.54 -0.44
C ARG A 115 -8.63 22.97 0.40
N ILE A 116 -9.14 21.77 0.06
CA ILE A 116 -10.23 21.14 0.80
C ILE A 116 -9.86 20.94 2.27
N ILE A 117 -8.63 20.49 2.55
CA ILE A 117 -8.16 20.33 3.94
C ILE A 117 -7.98 21.67 4.62
N GLY A 118 -7.45 22.70 3.93
CA GLY A 118 -7.29 24.05 4.46
C GLY A 118 -8.62 24.73 4.83
N ASP A 119 -9.68 24.44 4.09
CA ASP A 119 -11.03 24.95 4.32
C ASP A 119 -11.82 24.11 5.36
N TYR A 120 -11.26 23.02 5.88
CA TYR A 120 -11.92 22.15 6.86
C TYR A 120 -11.60 22.58 8.29
N HIS A 121 -12.59 23.11 9.00
CA HIS A 121 -12.40 23.71 10.33
C HIS A 121 -12.90 22.86 11.51
N GLU A 122 -13.46 21.67 11.23
CA GLU A 122 -13.92 20.79 12.30
C GLU A 122 -12.75 20.14 13.03
N ALA A 123 -12.84 20.08 14.37
CA ALA A 123 -11.83 19.42 15.17
C ALA A 123 -12.05 17.91 15.27
N GLY A 124 -10.99 17.12 15.15
CA GLY A 124 -11.08 15.68 15.23
C GLY A 124 -9.76 14.96 15.44
N HIS A 125 -9.83 13.65 15.61
CA HIS A 125 -8.69 12.76 15.41
C HIS A 125 -8.39 12.68 13.90
N PRO A 126 -7.14 12.44 13.43
CA PRO A 126 -6.84 12.29 12.01
C PRO A 126 -7.75 11.30 11.26
N LEU A 127 -8.13 10.18 11.87
CA LEU A 127 -9.11 9.25 11.28
C LEU A 127 -10.47 9.90 11.03
N ASP A 128 -10.94 10.78 11.95
CA ASP A 128 -12.20 11.52 11.77
C ASP A 128 -12.10 12.51 10.61
N VAL A 129 -10.97 13.24 10.54
CA VAL A 129 -10.71 14.22 9.48
C VAL A 129 -10.73 13.56 8.11
N PHE A 130 -9.98 12.45 7.95
CA PHE A 130 -9.93 11.74 6.67
C PHE A 130 -11.25 11.07 6.31
N ALA A 131 -11.95 10.45 7.26
CA ALA A 131 -13.27 9.87 7.02
C ALA A 131 -14.30 10.92 6.55
N ALA A 132 -14.22 12.14 7.10
CA ALA A 132 -15.09 13.25 6.69
C ALA A 132 -14.73 13.79 5.29
N LEU A 133 -13.43 13.80 4.93
CA LEU A 133 -12.95 14.46 3.72
C LEU A 133 -12.78 13.51 2.50
N GLU A 134 -12.69 12.20 2.69
CA GLU A 134 -12.56 11.26 1.57
C GLU A 134 -13.64 11.43 0.48
N PRO A 135 -14.95 11.62 0.81
CA PRO A 135 -15.97 11.89 -0.19
C PRO A 135 -15.70 13.17 -1.00
N GLU A 136 -15.18 14.22 -0.36
CA GLU A 136 -14.84 15.48 -1.03
C GLU A 136 -13.62 15.32 -1.95
N PHE A 137 -12.63 14.51 -1.55
CA PHE A 137 -11.50 14.17 -2.42
C PHE A 137 -11.93 13.43 -3.68
N LEU A 138 -12.90 12.51 -3.58
CA LEU A 138 -13.48 11.81 -4.74
C LEU A 138 -14.26 12.75 -5.66
N LYS A 139 -14.98 13.73 -5.11
CA LYS A 139 -15.63 14.80 -5.89
C LYS A 139 -14.59 15.68 -6.61
N ALA A 140 -13.51 16.03 -5.91
CA ALA A 140 -12.40 16.79 -6.49
C ALA A 140 -11.74 16.02 -7.65
N ALA A 141 -11.52 14.71 -7.51
CA ALA A 141 -11.00 13.85 -8.57
C ALA A 141 -11.89 13.86 -9.81
N THR A 142 -13.22 13.79 -9.62
CA THR A 142 -14.18 13.93 -10.70
C THR A 142 -14.12 15.32 -11.36
N SER A 143 -13.97 16.37 -10.56
CA SER A 143 -13.86 17.76 -11.06
C SER A 143 -12.57 17.98 -11.84
N VAL A 144 -11.44 17.44 -11.37
CA VAL A 144 -10.15 17.49 -12.07
C VAL A 144 -10.25 16.76 -13.41
N SER A 145 -10.88 15.56 -13.44
CA SER A 145 -11.07 14.80 -14.67
C SER A 145 -11.81 15.61 -15.74
N ARG A 146 -12.86 16.32 -15.33
CA ARG A 146 -13.64 17.20 -16.24
C ARG A 146 -12.84 18.43 -16.66
N LYS A 147 -12.19 19.13 -15.71
CA LYS A 147 -11.42 20.35 -15.96
C LYS A 147 -10.28 20.12 -16.96
N LEU A 148 -9.59 18.99 -16.84
CA LEU A 148 -8.47 18.62 -17.72
C LEU A 148 -8.94 17.85 -18.97
N ASN A 149 -10.24 17.63 -19.15
CA ASN A 149 -10.81 16.86 -20.24
C ASN A 149 -10.11 15.49 -20.44
N LEU A 150 -9.91 14.76 -19.35
CA LEU A 150 -9.19 13.48 -19.37
C LEU A 150 -10.02 12.43 -20.15
N ALA A 151 -9.32 11.60 -20.93
CA ALA A 151 -9.94 10.49 -21.67
C ALA A 151 -10.51 9.40 -20.75
N GLU A 152 -9.91 9.23 -19.55
CA GLU A 152 -10.36 8.32 -18.50
C GLU A 152 -10.47 9.09 -17.19
N PRO A 153 -11.47 8.80 -16.31
CA PRO A 153 -11.61 9.51 -15.04
C PRO A 153 -10.50 9.09 -14.05
N VAL A 154 -10.13 10.00 -13.16
CA VAL A 154 -9.19 9.71 -12.06
C VAL A 154 -9.77 8.59 -11.18
N PRO A 155 -9.07 7.44 -11.04
CA PRO A 155 -9.56 6.31 -10.26
C PRO A 155 -9.54 6.58 -8.74
N LYS A 156 -10.35 5.83 -7.97
CA LYS A 156 -10.33 5.90 -6.49
C LYS A 156 -8.93 5.63 -5.92
N LEU A 157 -8.23 4.61 -6.42
CA LEU A 157 -6.86 4.31 -5.99
C LEU A 157 -5.91 5.50 -6.19
N CYS A 158 -6.02 6.18 -7.32
CA CYS A 158 -5.24 7.40 -7.60
C CYS A 158 -5.57 8.52 -6.60
N THR A 159 -6.84 8.69 -6.24
CA THR A 159 -7.27 9.65 -5.22
C THR A 159 -6.65 9.34 -3.86
N LEU A 160 -6.66 8.07 -3.43
CA LEU A 160 -6.02 7.64 -2.18
C LEU A 160 -4.51 7.91 -2.19
N VAL A 161 -3.83 7.58 -3.30
CA VAL A 161 -2.39 7.83 -3.43
C VAL A 161 -2.07 9.31 -3.33
N THR A 162 -2.85 10.15 -4.00
CA THR A 162 -2.67 11.61 -3.94
C THR A 162 -2.94 12.17 -2.55
N ALA A 163 -3.93 11.65 -1.82
CA ALA A 163 -4.28 12.09 -0.47
C ALA A 163 -3.30 11.59 0.61
N SER A 164 -2.52 10.55 0.34
CA SER A 164 -1.74 9.82 1.34
C SER A 164 -0.66 10.64 2.05
N ALA A 165 -0.01 11.57 1.33
CA ALA A 165 0.99 12.47 1.93
C ALA A 165 0.36 13.46 2.91
N PHE A 166 -0.85 13.95 2.61
CA PHE A 166 -1.63 14.81 3.50
C PHE A 166 -2.05 14.06 4.77
N ASP A 167 -2.56 12.85 4.61
CA ASP A 167 -2.92 11.96 5.72
C ASP A 167 -1.70 11.69 6.62
N ALA A 168 -0.56 11.36 6.04
CA ALA A 168 0.68 11.16 6.77
C ALA A 168 1.10 12.41 7.54
N ALA A 169 1.04 13.61 6.93
CA ALA A 169 1.42 14.86 7.58
C ALA A 169 0.54 15.17 8.79
N ILE A 170 -0.77 14.95 8.69
CA ILE A 170 -1.73 15.21 9.78
C ILE A 170 -1.53 14.19 10.91
N HIS A 171 -1.33 12.90 10.62
CA HIS A 171 -1.01 11.88 11.62
C HIS A 171 0.33 12.16 12.32
N ASP A 172 1.34 12.60 11.57
CA ASP A 172 2.64 12.99 12.11
C ASP A 172 2.52 14.17 13.07
N ALA A 173 1.82 15.23 12.66
CA ALA A 173 1.53 16.39 13.50
C ALA A 173 0.74 16.03 14.76
N PHE A 174 -0.28 15.17 14.62
CA PHE A 174 -1.09 14.69 15.74
C PHE A 174 -0.25 13.95 16.79
N GLY A 175 0.59 13.03 16.35
CA GLY A 175 1.51 12.35 17.27
C GLY A 175 2.48 13.31 17.95
N LYS A 176 3.04 14.28 17.21
CA LYS A 176 3.97 15.30 17.74
C LYS A 176 3.31 16.23 18.75
N VAL A 177 2.09 16.75 18.50
CA VAL A 177 1.39 17.62 19.44
C VAL A 177 1.06 16.93 20.75
N HIS A 178 0.88 15.61 20.72
CA HIS A 178 0.67 14.76 21.90
C HIS A 178 1.97 14.16 22.46
N GLN A 179 3.14 14.46 21.86
CA GLN A 179 4.45 13.92 22.27
C GLN A 179 4.46 12.37 22.30
N ARG A 180 3.75 11.74 21.36
CA ARG A 180 3.59 10.30 21.23
C ARG A 180 3.87 9.84 19.80
N SER A 181 4.31 8.60 19.64
CA SER A 181 4.23 7.93 18.35
C SER A 181 2.77 7.91 17.88
N ALA A 182 2.53 8.17 16.60
CA ALA A 182 1.20 8.09 16.00
C ALA A 182 0.52 6.73 16.27
N TRP A 183 1.31 5.67 16.35
CA TRP A 183 0.84 4.31 16.65
C TRP A 183 0.28 4.13 18.07
N ARG A 184 0.53 5.08 18.97
CA ARG A 184 -0.01 5.11 20.33
C ARG A 184 -1.17 6.08 20.50
N THR A 185 -1.70 6.60 19.39
CA THR A 185 -2.81 7.57 19.42
C THR A 185 -4.16 6.95 19.05
N TYR A 186 -4.19 5.69 18.69
CA TYR A 186 -5.38 4.99 18.19
C TYR A 186 -6.24 4.33 19.27
N GLY A 187 -5.96 4.58 20.54
CA GLY A 187 -6.74 4.09 21.64
C GLY A 187 -7.88 5.02 22.05
N ARG A 188 -8.78 4.53 22.90
CA ARG A 188 -9.96 5.25 23.39
C ARG A 188 -9.63 6.56 24.12
N ASP A 189 -8.39 6.72 24.59
CA ASP A 189 -7.92 7.93 25.25
C ASP A 189 -7.85 9.14 24.31
N LEU A 190 -7.50 8.92 23.03
CA LEU A 190 -7.40 9.98 22.03
C LEU A 190 -8.42 9.86 20.89
N LEU A 191 -8.87 8.63 20.56
CA LEU A 191 -9.87 8.40 19.53
C LEU A 191 -11.27 8.27 20.15
N SER A 192 -12.19 9.15 19.78
CA SER A 192 -13.53 9.19 20.39
C SER A 192 -14.49 8.16 19.84
N ARG A 193 -14.31 7.76 18.57
CA ARG A 193 -15.17 6.82 17.86
C ARG A 193 -14.48 5.47 17.74
N ASP A 194 -15.23 4.39 17.93
CA ASP A 194 -14.72 3.05 17.70
C ASP A 194 -14.67 2.71 16.21
N LEU A 195 -14.07 1.58 15.86
CA LEU A 195 -13.90 1.14 14.48
C LEU A 195 -15.21 0.91 13.74
N SER A 196 -16.35 0.74 14.45
CA SER A 196 -17.64 0.58 13.77
C SER A 196 -18.10 1.82 13.04
N HIS A 197 -17.57 2.99 13.42
CA HIS A 197 -17.82 4.25 12.72
C HIS A 197 -17.12 4.32 11.37
N TYR A 198 -15.92 3.74 11.25
CA TYR A 198 -15.07 3.82 10.05
C TYR A 198 -15.22 2.60 9.15
N LEU A 199 -15.61 1.47 9.68
CA LEU A 199 -15.72 0.19 8.98
C LEU A 199 -17.18 -0.28 8.93
N ASN A 200 -17.57 -1.18 9.83
CA ASN A 200 -18.94 -1.67 9.93
C ASN A 200 -19.27 -2.13 11.36
N HIS A 201 -20.50 -2.58 11.60
CA HIS A 201 -21.01 -2.96 12.90
C HIS A 201 -20.21 -4.10 13.59
N ASP A 202 -19.51 -4.96 12.84
CA ASP A 202 -18.71 -6.06 13.40
C ASP A 202 -17.60 -5.55 14.34
N PHE A 203 -17.22 -4.28 14.23
CA PHE A 203 -16.17 -3.62 15.00
C PHE A 203 -16.68 -2.80 16.19
N LYS A 204 -17.95 -2.95 16.57
CA LYS A 204 -18.54 -2.18 17.67
C LYS A 204 -17.77 -2.38 18.97
N GLY A 205 -17.36 -1.27 19.59
CA GLY A 205 -16.59 -1.25 20.84
C GLY A 205 -15.08 -1.53 20.66
N GLU A 206 -14.60 -1.75 19.45
CA GLU A 206 -13.18 -2.02 19.16
C GLU A 206 -12.48 -0.76 18.65
N TYR A 207 -11.20 -0.59 19.02
CA TYR A 207 -10.34 0.52 18.62
C TYR A 207 -9.13 -0.02 17.86
N PRO A 208 -8.50 0.79 16.96
CA PRO A 208 -7.36 0.30 16.18
C PRO A 208 -6.18 -0.19 17.01
N ASP A 209 -5.96 0.33 18.22
CA ASP A 209 -4.87 -0.10 19.12
C ASP A 209 -4.94 -1.59 19.51
N ARG A 210 -6.09 -2.22 19.37
CA ARG A 210 -6.25 -3.68 19.52
C ARG A 210 -5.51 -4.48 18.44
N TYR A 211 -5.34 -3.88 17.28
CA TYR A 211 -4.82 -4.50 16.05
C TYR A 211 -3.40 -4.04 15.69
N LEU A 212 -2.81 -3.19 16.51
CA LEU A 212 -1.51 -2.57 16.25
C LEU A 212 -0.54 -2.82 17.40
N LEU A 213 0.74 -2.90 17.07
CA LEU A 213 1.81 -2.98 18.05
C LEU A 213 2.11 -1.58 18.59
N ARG A 214 2.13 -1.42 19.92
CA ARG A 214 2.52 -0.17 20.58
C ARG A 214 4.00 0.15 20.43
N GLN A 215 4.83 -0.90 20.32
CA GLN A 215 6.26 -0.80 20.05
C GLN A 215 6.55 -1.39 18.70
N PRO A 216 7.42 -0.78 17.88
CA PRO A 216 7.78 -1.32 16.59
C PRO A 216 8.55 -2.65 16.77
N ALA A 217 8.31 -3.60 15.87
CA ALA A 217 9.21 -4.72 15.71
C ALA A 217 10.66 -4.20 15.52
N SER A 218 11.63 -4.80 16.18
CA SER A 218 13.02 -4.29 16.16
C SER A 218 13.68 -4.43 14.78
N ARG A 219 13.22 -5.39 13.99
CA ARG A 219 13.72 -5.66 12.63
C ARG A 219 12.61 -6.32 11.79
N ILE A 220 12.65 -6.11 10.47
CA ILE A 220 11.71 -6.68 9.50
C ILE A 220 12.50 -7.20 8.31
N PRO A 221 12.19 -8.40 7.76
CA PRO A 221 12.77 -8.86 6.51
C PRO A 221 12.45 -7.90 5.36
N LEU A 222 13.46 -7.63 4.51
CA LEU A 222 13.28 -6.86 3.30
C LEU A 222 13.04 -7.78 2.12
N PHE A 223 11.88 -7.68 1.48
CA PHE A 223 11.66 -8.26 0.16
C PHE A 223 12.34 -7.39 -0.90
N HIS A 224 13.37 -7.96 -1.52
CA HIS A 224 14.06 -7.34 -2.64
C HIS A 224 13.24 -7.53 -3.92
N SER A 225 12.94 -6.46 -4.63
CA SER A 225 12.23 -6.52 -5.90
C SER A 225 13.16 -7.03 -7.01
N VAL A 226 12.76 -8.08 -7.72
CA VAL A 226 13.39 -8.55 -8.94
C VAL A 226 12.52 -8.09 -10.10
N GLY A 227 12.79 -6.88 -10.59
CA GLY A 227 12.03 -6.23 -11.66
C GLY A 227 12.06 -7.04 -12.96
N ALA A 228 11.04 -6.86 -13.80
CA ALA A 228 10.89 -7.70 -15.00
C ALA A 228 12.08 -7.60 -15.99
N SER A 229 12.80 -6.47 -15.98
CA SER A 229 13.99 -6.23 -16.82
C SER A 229 15.30 -6.23 -16.06
N ASP A 230 15.30 -6.49 -14.74
CA ASP A 230 16.54 -6.47 -13.97
C ASP A 230 17.48 -7.60 -14.41
N PRO A 231 18.80 -7.35 -14.49
CA PRO A 231 19.79 -8.37 -14.77
C PRO A 231 19.74 -9.49 -13.72
N LEU A 232 19.48 -10.71 -14.14
CA LEU A 232 19.47 -11.86 -13.24
C LEU A 232 20.90 -12.38 -12.98
N LEU A 233 21.79 -12.26 -13.96
CA LEU A 233 23.20 -12.64 -13.89
C LEU A 233 24.09 -11.49 -14.39
N ASP A 234 25.37 -11.53 -14.06
CA ASP A 234 26.35 -10.54 -14.52
C ASP A 234 26.44 -10.52 -16.06
N ALA A 235 26.24 -11.69 -16.72
CA ALA A 235 26.19 -11.80 -18.17
C ALA A 235 25.01 -11.07 -18.83
N ASP A 236 23.95 -10.77 -18.06
CA ASP A 236 22.78 -10.04 -18.55
C ASP A 236 23.04 -8.51 -18.61
N ILE A 237 24.14 -8.03 -17.98
CA ILE A 237 24.50 -6.60 -17.90
C ILE A 237 25.19 -6.18 -19.20
N LYS A 238 24.48 -5.41 -20.02
CA LYS A 238 25.04 -4.86 -21.27
C LYS A 238 26.07 -3.75 -21.04
N LYS A 239 25.81 -2.89 -20.07
CA LYS A 239 26.67 -1.76 -19.69
C LYS A 239 26.49 -1.49 -18.19
N ARG A 240 27.60 -1.51 -17.45
CA ARG A 240 27.62 -1.21 -16.03
C ARG A 240 27.29 0.28 -15.79
N ILE A 241 26.50 0.54 -14.74
CA ILE A 241 26.18 1.89 -14.28
C ILE A 241 27.41 2.50 -13.61
N GLY A 242 28.13 1.71 -12.80
CA GLY A 242 29.40 2.14 -12.19
C GLY A 242 29.22 3.08 -11.00
N ASP A 243 28.07 3.09 -10.34
CA ASP A 243 27.78 3.93 -9.16
C ASP A 243 28.14 3.25 -7.82
N GLY A 244 28.80 2.10 -7.87
CA GLY A 244 29.23 1.36 -6.68
C GLY A 244 28.13 0.50 -6.04
N LEU A 245 26.91 0.49 -6.60
CA LEU A 245 25.83 -0.36 -6.16
C LEU A 245 25.74 -1.64 -7.00
N PRO A 246 25.21 -2.75 -6.46
CA PRO A 246 24.96 -3.96 -7.22
C PRO A 246 24.03 -3.75 -8.41
N GLU A 247 24.19 -4.58 -9.44
CA GLU A 247 23.36 -4.53 -10.64
C GLU A 247 22.73 -5.87 -10.97
N SER A 248 23.37 -7.01 -10.62
CA SER A 248 22.81 -8.35 -10.81
C SER A 248 22.23 -8.92 -9.51
N LEU A 249 21.34 -9.91 -9.62
CA LEU A 249 20.72 -10.56 -8.47
C LEU A 249 21.76 -11.22 -7.53
N PRO A 250 22.80 -11.94 -8.00
CA PRO A 250 23.88 -12.44 -7.14
C PRO A 250 24.64 -11.36 -6.37
N GLU A 251 24.89 -10.21 -7.01
CA GLU A 251 25.53 -9.07 -6.35
C GLU A 251 24.65 -8.52 -5.22
N TRP A 252 23.35 -8.34 -5.46
CA TRP A 252 22.39 -7.88 -4.46
C TRP A 252 22.27 -8.87 -3.28
N ILE A 253 22.23 -10.19 -3.56
CA ILE A 253 22.19 -11.23 -2.52
C ILE A 253 23.41 -11.09 -1.59
N ARG A 254 24.62 -10.97 -2.14
CA ARG A 254 25.85 -10.82 -1.36
C ARG A 254 25.90 -9.49 -0.62
N TYR A 255 25.58 -8.40 -1.31
CA TYR A 255 25.69 -7.03 -0.76
C TYR A 255 24.78 -6.79 0.46
N ASN A 256 23.54 -7.27 0.40
CA ASN A 256 22.55 -7.06 1.46
C ASN A 256 22.27 -8.31 2.31
N GLY A 257 22.83 -9.47 1.98
CA GLY A 257 22.54 -10.73 2.69
C GLY A 257 21.09 -11.17 2.53
N LEU A 258 20.49 -10.94 1.35
CA LEU A 258 19.06 -11.10 1.07
C LEU A 258 18.59 -12.54 1.24
N THR A 259 17.36 -12.70 1.73
CA THR A 259 16.66 -13.99 1.83
C THR A 259 15.21 -13.92 1.31
N HIS A 260 14.69 -12.73 1.07
CA HIS A 260 13.31 -12.53 0.63
C HIS A 260 13.29 -11.79 -0.70
N PHE A 261 12.53 -12.31 -1.68
CA PHE A 261 12.53 -11.81 -3.05
C PHE A 261 11.10 -11.64 -3.55
N LYS A 262 10.78 -10.45 -4.09
CA LYS A 262 9.57 -10.20 -4.85
C LYS A 262 9.89 -10.40 -6.33
N ILE A 263 9.28 -11.39 -6.96
CA ILE A 263 9.52 -11.75 -8.36
C ILE A 263 8.43 -11.13 -9.21
N LYS A 264 8.81 -10.15 -10.05
CA LYS A 264 7.90 -9.57 -11.03
C LYS A 264 7.72 -10.52 -12.22
N LEU A 265 6.46 -10.79 -12.56
CA LEU A 265 6.02 -11.67 -13.61
C LEU A 265 5.21 -10.88 -14.66
N ASN A 266 5.08 -11.45 -15.85
CA ASN A 266 4.43 -10.73 -16.96
C ASN A 266 2.95 -11.10 -17.15
N GLY A 267 2.53 -12.32 -16.73
CA GLY A 267 1.14 -12.77 -16.81
C GLY A 267 0.60 -13.01 -18.23
N GLY A 268 1.39 -12.75 -19.25
CA GLY A 268 0.98 -12.91 -20.67
C GLY A 268 1.51 -14.16 -21.34
N ASP A 269 2.61 -14.73 -20.82
CA ASP A 269 3.23 -15.96 -21.31
C ASP A 269 3.64 -16.86 -20.14
N ARG A 270 2.94 -17.98 -19.99
CA ARG A 270 3.14 -18.93 -18.90
C ARG A 270 4.52 -19.55 -18.87
N GLU A 271 5.06 -19.92 -20.05
CA GLU A 271 6.39 -20.54 -20.14
C GLU A 271 7.45 -19.56 -19.63
N THR A 272 7.42 -18.33 -20.09
CA THR A 272 8.33 -17.27 -19.65
C THR A 272 8.23 -17.03 -18.14
N ASP A 273 7.02 -16.99 -17.57
CA ASP A 273 6.84 -16.77 -16.12
C ASP A 273 7.36 -17.97 -15.30
N ILE A 274 7.09 -19.22 -15.74
CA ILE A 274 7.58 -20.44 -15.09
C ILE A 274 9.11 -20.47 -15.15
N GLU A 275 9.70 -20.28 -16.32
CA GLU A 275 11.16 -20.27 -16.51
C GLU A 275 11.83 -19.22 -15.65
N ARG A 276 11.22 -18.02 -15.55
CA ARG A 276 11.74 -16.94 -14.71
C ARG A 276 11.75 -17.32 -13.23
N ILE A 277 10.66 -17.88 -12.70
CA ILE A 277 10.61 -18.36 -11.31
C ILE A 277 11.70 -19.40 -11.06
N LEU A 278 11.81 -20.41 -11.94
CA LEU A 278 12.78 -21.48 -11.81
C LEU A 278 14.24 -21.00 -11.98
N LYS A 279 14.49 -20.02 -12.89
CA LYS A 279 15.82 -19.40 -13.06
C LYS A 279 16.22 -18.65 -11.79
N ILE A 280 15.30 -17.85 -11.21
CA ILE A 280 15.58 -17.13 -9.98
C ILE A 280 15.80 -18.09 -8.81
N ASP A 281 15.02 -19.17 -8.69
CA ASP A 281 15.20 -20.18 -7.64
C ASP A 281 16.57 -20.85 -7.74
N ARG A 282 17.06 -21.18 -8.95
CA ARG A 282 18.42 -21.70 -9.18
C ARG A 282 19.48 -20.70 -8.73
N ILE A 283 19.41 -19.45 -9.17
CA ILE A 283 20.36 -18.39 -8.80
C ILE A 283 20.41 -18.22 -7.28
N VAL A 284 19.24 -18.18 -6.63
CA VAL A 284 19.16 -18.07 -5.17
C VAL A 284 19.82 -19.27 -4.49
N ASN A 285 19.58 -20.51 -4.97
CA ASN A 285 20.22 -21.72 -4.43
C ASN A 285 21.74 -21.68 -4.57
N GLU A 286 22.26 -21.16 -5.66
CA GLU A 286 23.72 -21.07 -5.92
C GLU A 286 24.41 -20.00 -5.09
N HIS A 287 23.74 -18.86 -4.83
CA HIS A 287 24.37 -17.67 -4.26
C HIS A 287 23.97 -17.40 -2.80
N LEU A 288 22.89 -17.99 -2.30
CA LEU A 288 22.50 -17.88 -0.91
C LEU A 288 23.24 -18.94 -0.06
N PRO A 289 23.91 -18.55 1.06
CA PRO A 289 24.52 -19.53 1.95
C PRO A 289 23.51 -20.60 2.42
N GLN A 290 23.89 -21.86 2.43
CA GLN A 290 23.01 -23.00 2.72
C GLN A 290 22.26 -22.85 4.06
N VAL A 291 22.91 -22.29 5.09
CA VAL A 291 22.30 -22.02 6.39
C VAL A 291 21.13 -21.04 6.34
N LYS A 292 21.02 -20.24 5.27
CA LYS A 292 19.94 -19.29 5.04
C LYS A 292 18.82 -19.83 4.14
N HIS A 293 18.97 -20.99 3.54
CA HIS A 293 17.96 -21.54 2.61
C HIS A 293 16.59 -21.73 3.25
N GLN A 294 16.53 -22.06 4.53
CA GLN A 294 15.27 -22.21 5.26
C GLN A 294 14.53 -20.88 5.47
N LEU A 295 15.25 -19.76 5.44
CA LEU A 295 14.71 -18.41 5.57
C LEU A 295 14.23 -17.83 4.24
N CYS A 296 14.58 -18.49 3.11
CA CYS A 296 14.26 -17.97 1.79
C CYS A 296 12.75 -17.96 1.52
N ARG A 297 12.24 -16.82 1.06
CA ARG A 297 10.83 -16.62 0.71
C ARG A 297 10.70 -15.89 -0.62
N TYR A 298 9.70 -16.30 -1.39
CA TYR A 298 9.29 -15.65 -2.63
C TYR A 298 7.90 -15.05 -2.51
N LEU A 299 7.75 -13.91 -3.13
CA LEU A 299 6.49 -13.26 -3.42
C LEU A 299 6.37 -13.21 -4.93
N LEU A 300 5.27 -13.70 -5.49
CA LEU A 300 5.02 -13.68 -6.92
C LEU A 300 4.04 -12.55 -7.23
N ASP A 301 4.46 -11.59 -8.05
CA ASP A 301 3.62 -10.45 -8.39
C ASP A 301 3.38 -10.38 -9.90
N PHE A 302 2.14 -10.60 -10.29
CA PHE A 302 1.69 -10.57 -11.68
C PHE A 302 1.19 -9.21 -12.13
N ASN A 303 1.05 -8.24 -11.22
CA ASN A 303 0.52 -6.90 -11.51
C ASN A 303 -0.71 -6.95 -12.44
N GLU A 304 -1.74 -7.72 -12.05
CA GLU A 304 -3.04 -7.81 -12.72
C GLU A 304 -3.02 -8.47 -14.13
N ARG A 305 -1.91 -9.11 -14.52
CA ARG A 305 -1.65 -9.51 -15.90
C ARG A 305 -2.12 -10.92 -16.27
N CYS A 306 -2.51 -11.75 -15.29
CA CYS A 306 -3.09 -13.06 -15.62
C CYS A 306 -4.49 -12.87 -16.24
N ASP A 307 -4.72 -13.48 -17.39
CA ASP A 307 -6.03 -13.44 -18.07
C ASP A 307 -7.14 -14.04 -17.20
N ASN A 308 -6.80 -15.07 -16.40
CA ASN A 308 -7.74 -15.77 -15.55
C ASN A 308 -7.04 -16.59 -14.45
N ALA A 309 -7.83 -17.09 -13.49
CA ALA A 309 -7.34 -17.93 -12.40
C ALA A 309 -6.70 -19.24 -12.88
N GLY A 310 -7.11 -19.78 -14.03
CA GLY A 310 -6.54 -20.98 -14.63
C GLY A 310 -5.08 -20.80 -15.06
N TYR A 311 -4.71 -19.61 -15.54
CA TYR A 311 -3.32 -19.25 -15.81
C TYR A 311 -2.45 -19.40 -14.56
N LEU A 312 -2.88 -18.82 -13.45
CA LEU A 312 -2.18 -18.91 -12.17
C LEU A 312 -2.05 -20.33 -11.67
N LEU A 313 -3.13 -21.11 -11.72
CA LEU A 313 -3.13 -22.51 -11.28
C LEU A 313 -2.12 -23.35 -12.05
N GLU A 314 -2.04 -23.17 -13.36
CA GLU A 314 -1.09 -23.90 -14.21
C GLU A 314 0.36 -23.51 -13.91
N VAL A 315 0.65 -22.21 -13.73
CA VAL A 315 1.98 -21.73 -13.30
C VAL A 315 2.38 -22.40 -11.97
N LEU A 316 1.50 -22.36 -10.97
CA LEU A 316 1.78 -22.94 -9.65
C LEU A 316 2.00 -24.46 -9.72
N ARG A 317 1.18 -25.19 -10.50
CA ARG A 317 1.31 -26.62 -10.68
C ARG A 317 2.67 -26.98 -11.28
N ARG A 318 3.06 -26.33 -12.36
CA ARG A 318 4.31 -26.61 -13.07
C ARG A 318 5.56 -26.19 -12.27
N VAL A 319 5.50 -25.07 -11.56
CA VAL A 319 6.59 -24.69 -10.63
C VAL A 319 6.72 -25.72 -9.51
N LYS A 320 5.61 -26.24 -8.96
CA LYS A 320 5.63 -27.29 -7.94
C LYS A 320 6.25 -28.60 -8.45
N GLU A 321 5.96 -28.98 -9.69
CA GLU A 321 6.50 -30.17 -10.32
C GLU A 321 8.01 -30.05 -10.62
N ALA A 322 8.42 -28.88 -11.15
CA ALA A 322 9.82 -28.65 -11.56
C ALA A 322 10.73 -28.31 -10.37
N SER A 323 10.25 -27.60 -9.36
CA SER A 323 10.99 -27.25 -8.13
C SER A 323 10.07 -27.26 -6.91
N PRO A 324 9.87 -28.44 -6.26
CA PRO A 324 9.07 -28.53 -5.03
C PRO A 324 9.60 -27.62 -3.92
N GLN A 325 10.91 -27.44 -3.83
CA GLN A 325 11.53 -26.56 -2.86
C GLN A 325 11.28 -25.08 -3.20
N GLY A 326 11.45 -24.68 -4.46
CA GLY A 326 11.13 -23.33 -4.93
C GLY A 326 9.65 -22.99 -4.71
N PHE A 327 8.76 -23.95 -4.99
CA PHE A 327 7.33 -23.80 -4.69
C PHE A 327 7.06 -23.63 -3.19
N ALA A 328 7.76 -24.39 -2.32
CA ALA A 328 7.59 -24.27 -0.86
C ALA A 328 8.00 -22.90 -0.32
N ARG A 329 8.91 -22.20 -1.00
CA ARG A 329 9.36 -20.83 -0.65
C ARG A 329 8.36 -19.75 -1.01
N ILE A 330 7.38 -20.01 -1.89
CA ILE A 330 6.35 -19.04 -2.26
C ILE A 330 5.51 -18.76 -1.01
N GLN A 331 5.61 -17.55 -0.48
CA GLN A 331 4.88 -17.10 0.70
C GLN A 331 3.47 -16.65 0.34
N TYR A 332 3.32 -15.90 -0.75
CA TYR A 332 2.03 -15.49 -1.32
C TYR A 332 2.17 -15.04 -2.77
N ILE A 333 1.01 -14.94 -3.41
CA ILE A 333 0.83 -14.43 -4.78
C ILE A 333 0.05 -13.13 -4.68
N GLU A 334 0.50 -12.11 -5.39
CA GLU A 334 -0.06 -10.78 -5.36
C GLU A 334 -0.80 -10.45 -6.64
N GLN A 335 -2.01 -9.94 -6.47
CA GLN A 335 -2.90 -9.37 -7.50
C GLN A 335 -2.74 -10.04 -8.88
N PRO A 336 -3.09 -11.32 -9.01
CA PRO A 336 -2.85 -12.03 -10.27
C PRO A 336 -3.75 -11.51 -11.41
N THR A 337 -5.01 -11.19 -11.15
CA THR A 337 -5.98 -10.73 -12.13
C THR A 337 -6.34 -9.25 -11.94
N LYS A 338 -7.19 -8.72 -12.83
CA LYS A 338 -7.54 -7.28 -12.89
C LYS A 338 -8.04 -6.72 -11.57
N ARG A 339 -7.71 -5.44 -11.31
CA ARG A 339 -8.05 -4.73 -10.06
C ARG A 339 -9.54 -4.49 -9.86
N ASP A 340 -10.33 -4.42 -10.93
CA ASP A 340 -11.78 -4.31 -10.81
C ASP A 340 -12.40 -5.68 -10.55
N LEU A 341 -12.42 -6.07 -9.28
CA LEU A 341 -12.99 -7.34 -8.85
C LEU A 341 -14.47 -7.46 -9.14
N ARG A 342 -15.20 -6.37 -9.28
CA ARG A 342 -16.64 -6.39 -9.60
C ARG A 342 -16.86 -6.79 -11.05
N ALA A 343 -16.06 -6.24 -11.95
CA ALA A 343 -16.08 -6.61 -13.37
C ALA A 343 -15.46 -8.00 -13.62
N ASP A 344 -14.56 -8.45 -12.75
CA ASP A 344 -13.78 -9.69 -12.90
C ASP A 344 -14.25 -10.84 -11.99
N ARG A 345 -15.54 -10.88 -11.65
CA ARG A 345 -16.18 -11.84 -10.71
C ARG A 345 -15.96 -13.31 -11.07
N ALA A 346 -15.68 -13.64 -12.31
CA ALA A 346 -15.42 -15.01 -12.76
C ALA A 346 -14.06 -15.53 -12.26
N ASN A 347 -13.11 -14.64 -11.96
CA ASN A 347 -11.76 -15.00 -11.57
C ASN A 347 -11.61 -15.16 -10.04
N VAL A 348 -12.28 -16.17 -9.50
CA VAL A 348 -12.19 -16.52 -8.07
C VAL A 348 -10.87 -17.25 -7.75
N MET A 349 -10.33 -17.00 -6.55
CA MET A 349 -9.01 -17.48 -6.12
C MET A 349 -9.07 -18.68 -5.16
N HIS A 350 -10.24 -19.28 -4.92
CA HIS A 350 -10.41 -20.36 -3.94
C HIS A 350 -9.45 -21.55 -4.17
N GLU A 351 -9.28 -22.00 -5.42
CA GLU A 351 -8.38 -23.12 -5.73
C GLU A 351 -6.90 -22.72 -5.63
N ALA A 352 -6.54 -21.54 -6.10
CA ALA A 352 -5.18 -21.02 -5.96
C ALA A 352 -4.79 -20.83 -4.50
N ALA A 353 -5.71 -20.33 -3.68
CA ALA A 353 -5.50 -20.10 -2.24
C ALA A 353 -5.28 -21.39 -1.43
N LYS A 354 -5.77 -22.55 -1.89
CA LYS A 354 -5.44 -23.87 -1.31
C LYS A 354 -3.97 -24.26 -1.54
N LEU A 355 -3.37 -23.75 -2.60
CA LEU A 355 -1.96 -24.02 -2.94
C LEU A 355 -1.04 -23.02 -2.23
N ARG A 356 -1.30 -21.72 -2.36
CA ARG A 356 -0.54 -20.62 -1.75
C ARG A 356 -1.48 -19.44 -1.47
N PRO A 357 -1.27 -18.66 -0.39
CA PRO A 357 -2.05 -17.45 -0.12
C PRO A 357 -2.07 -16.52 -1.32
N VAL A 358 -3.24 -15.93 -1.62
CA VAL A 358 -3.39 -14.93 -2.68
C VAL A 358 -3.85 -13.63 -2.04
N VAL A 359 -3.15 -12.53 -2.31
CA VAL A 359 -3.40 -11.23 -1.71
C VAL A 359 -3.83 -10.20 -2.74
N ILE A 360 -4.72 -9.29 -2.36
CA ILE A 360 -5.05 -8.12 -3.18
C ILE A 360 -4.11 -6.97 -2.86
N ASP A 361 -3.75 -6.20 -3.88
CA ASP A 361 -3.02 -4.94 -3.79
C ASP A 361 -3.79 -3.81 -4.46
N GLU A 362 -3.78 -3.73 -5.79
CA GLU A 362 -4.44 -2.66 -6.56
C GLU A 362 -5.94 -2.59 -6.28
N SER A 363 -6.57 -3.71 -5.97
CA SER A 363 -8.00 -3.80 -5.65
C SER A 363 -8.35 -3.27 -4.26
N LEU A 364 -7.39 -3.18 -3.32
CA LEU A 364 -7.65 -2.78 -1.94
C LEU A 364 -7.79 -1.26 -1.83
N THR A 365 -9.01 -0.75 -1.90
CA THR A 365 -9.31 0.68 -1.77
C THR A 365 -10.20 1.04 -0.56
N ASP A 366 -10.86 0.04 0.04
CA ASP A 366 -11.76 0.21 1.17
C ASP A 366 -12.18 -1.16 1.77
N LEU A 367 -13.05 -1.11 2.80
CA LEU A 367 -13.60 -2.33 3.41
C LEU A 367 -14.44 -3.16 2.42
N GLU A 368 -15.19 -2.51 1.53
CA GLU A 368 -16.06 -3.20 0.57
C GLU A 368 -15.23 -4.05 -0.40
N SER A 369 -14.14 -3.48 -0.92
CA SER A 369 -13.20 -4.19 -1.80
C SER A 369 -12.50 -5.35 -1.06
N LEU A 370 -12.16 -5.18 0.23
CA LEU A 370 -11.61 -6.25 1.06
C LEU A 370 -12.61 -7.40 1.24
N LEU A 371 -13.87 -7.11 1.55
CA LEU A 371 -14.91 -8.12 1.72
C LEU A 371 -15.22 -8.85 0.41
N LEU A 372 -15.26 -8.13 -0.70
CA LEU A 372 -15.42 -8.70 -2.03
C LEU A 372 -14.26 -9.64 -2.38
N ALA A 373 -13.02 -9.22 -2.15
CA ALA A 373 -11.87 -10.06 -2.37
C ALA A 373 -11.93 -11.36 -1.53
N ARG A 374 -12.31 -11.25 -0.25
CA ARG A 374 -12.50 -12.41 0.62
C ARG A 374 -13.57 -13.36 0.07
N GLU A 375 -14.71 -12.84 -0.41
CA GLU A 375 -15.76 -13.63 -1.08
C GLU A 375 -15.21 -14.34 -2.32
N MET A 376 -14.34 -13.68 -3.09
CA MET A 376 -13.70 -14.27 -4.28
C MET A 376 -12.53 -15.22 -3.96
N GLY A 377 -12.26 -15.51 -2.69
CA GLY A 377 -11.24 -16.49 -2.27
C GLY A 377 -9.82 -15.93 -2.09
N TYR A 378 -9.64 -14.61 -2.12
CA TYR A 378 -8.38 -14.01 -1.68
C TYR A 378 -8.22 -14.19 -0.16
N THR A 379 -7.00 -14.46 0.28
CA THR A 379 -6.69 -14.81 1.67
C THR A 379 -5.83 -13.77 2.38
N GLY A 380 -5.51 -12.68 1.71
CA GLY A 380 -4.71 -11.61 2.31
C GLY A 380 -4.82 -10.29 1.59
N VAL A 381 -4.18 -9.27 2.16
CA VAL A 381 -4.15 -7.89 1.66
C VAL A 381 -2.75 -7.30 1.75
N ALA A 382 -2.41 -6.46 0.76
CA ALA A 382 -1.19 -5.66 0.76
C ALA A 382 -1.49 -4.25 1.28
N LEU A 383 -1.01 -3.95 2.49
CA LEU A 383 -1.03 -2.61 3.05
C LEU A 383 0.07 -1.76 2.42
N LYS A 384 -0.25 -0.51 2.11
CA LYS A 384 0.72 0.44 1.55
C LYS A 384 0.55 1.83 2.17
N ALA A 385 1.65 2.45 2.57
CA ALA A 385 1.67 3.84 3.00
C ALA A 385 1.11 4.79 1.92
N CYS A 386 1.30 4.46 0.65
CA CYS A 386 0.80 5.27 -0.45
C CYS A 386 -0.73 5.26 -0.61
N LYS A 387 -1.45 4.41 0.11
CA LYS A 387 -2.92 4.46 0.18
C LYS A 387 -3.42 5.30 1.36
N GLY A 388 -2.53 5.77 2.23
CA GLY A 388 -2.77 6.57 3.42
C GLY A 388 -2.53 5.81 4.73
N GLN A 389 -2.14 6.55 5.77
CA GLN A 389 -1.97 6.03 7.13
C GLN A 389 -3.32 5.56 7.70
N SER A 390 -4.37 6.38 7.51
CA SER A 390 -5.73 6.05 7.91
C SER A 390 -6.22 4.76 7.26
N HIS A 391 -6.03 4.64 5.93
CA HIS A 391 -6.38 3.43 5.19
C HIS A 391 -5.59 2.21 5.70
N ALA A 392 -4.28 2.34 5.90
CA ALA A 392 -3.44 1.23 6.38
C ALA A 392 -3.89 0.72 7.75
N VAL A 393 -4.21 1.63 8.68
CA VAL A 393 -4.71 1.29 10.03
C VAL A 393 -6.06 0.58 9.97
N LEU A 394 -7.01 1.11 9.19
CA LEU A 394 -8.35 0.53 9.07
C LEU A 394 -8.33 -0.83 8.37
N MET A 395 -7.55 -0.96 7.28
CA MET A 395 -7.45 -2.22 6.55
C MET A 395 -6.64 -3.27 7.33
N ALA A 396 -5.65 -2.87 8.15
CA ALA A 396 -4.97 -3.78 9.07
C ALA A 396 -5.93 -4.37 10.11
N ALA A 397 -6.82 -3.55 10.68
CA ALA A 397 -7.83 -4.01 11.61
C ALA A 397 -8.85 -4.95 10.92
N ALA A 398 -9.33 -4.57 9.73
CA ALA A 398 -10.28 -5.36 8.96
C ALA A 398 -9.70 -6.73 8.57
N ALA A 399 -8.48 -6.76 8.03
CA ALA A 399 -7.84 -8.01 7.62
C ALA A 399 -7.66 -8.97 8.81
N GLN A 400 -7.20 -8.47 9.97
CA GLN A 400 -7.04 -9.30 11.18
C GLN A 400 -8.39 -9.81 11.69
N LYS A 401 -9.42 -8.96 11.75
CA LYS A 401 -10.79 -9.35 12.15
C LYS A 401 -11.33 -10.49 11.28
N TYR A 402 -11.14 -10.37 9.99
CA TYR A 402 -11.62 -11.36 9.00
C TYR A 402 -10.61 -12.48 8.72
N LYS A 403 -9.52 -12.58 9.50
CA LYS A 403 -8.49 -13.64 9.42
C LYS A 403 -7.81 -13.72 8.05
N MET A 404 -7.58 -12.57 7.43
CA MET A 404 -6.79 -12.44 6.21
C MET A 404 -5.32 -12.15 6.56
N SER A 405 -4.40 -12.70 5.78
CA SER A 405 -2.96 -12.45 5.95
C SER A 405 -2.61 -11.01 5.55
N LEU A 406 -1.52 -10.51 6.14
CA LEU A 406 -1.05 -9.14 5.95
C LEU A 406 0.36 -9.14 5.37
N CYS A 407 0.57 -8.32 4.36
CA CYS A 407 1.90 -7.90 3.92
C CYS A 407 1.95 -6.38 3.80
N VAL A 408 3.15 -5.82 3.83
CA VAL A 408 3.38 -4.39 3.61
C VAL A 408 4.32 -4.22 2.43
N GLN A 409 3.97 -3.30 1.55
CA GLN A 409 4.71 -3.01 0.34
C GLN A 409 4.77 -1.51 0.11
N ASP A 410 5.72 -1.08 -0.70
CA ASP A 410 5.83 0.31 -1.08
C ASP A 410 5.46 0.56 -2.57
N LEU A 411 5.67 1.78 -3.02
CA LEU A 411 5.46 2.23 -4.40
C LEU A 411 6.73 2.90 -4.92
N THR A 412 7.88 2.23 -4.79
CA THR A 412 9.20 2.85 -4.98
C THR A 412 9.31 4.13 -4.16
N CYS A 413 9.09 4.00 -2.86
CA CYS A 413 9.04 5.11 -1.91
C CYS A 413 10.44 5.44 -1.41
N PRO A 414 11.07 6.58 -1.77
CA PRO A 414 12.34 7.00 -1.20
C PRO A 414 12.16 7.87 0.05
N GLY A 415 13.22 8.00 0.83
CA GLY A 415 13.31 8.95 1.93
C GLY A 415 12.21 8.79 2.98
N ALA A 416 11.50 9.88 3.28
CA ALA A 416 10.43 9.89 4.29
C ALA A 416 9.28 8.93 3.95
N SER A 417 8.93 8.77 2.69
CA SER A 417 7.89 7.83 2.27
C SER A 417 8.28 6.37 2.53
N PHE A 418 9.58 6.02 2.44
CA PHE A 418 10.08 4.71 2.83
C PHE A 418 10.08 4.52 4.35
N ILE A 419 10.48 5.55 5.11
CA ILE A 419 10.40 5.53 6.57
C ILE A 419 8.96 5.27 7.03
N HIS A 420 7.98 5.90 6.39
CA HIS A 420 6.55 5.68 6.66
C HIS A 420 6.14 4.23 6.35
N SER A 421 6.53 3.67 5.20
CA SER A 421 6.29 2.26 4.86
C SER A 421 6.91 1.30 5.88
N CYS A 422 8.15 1.58 6.32
CA CYS A 422 8.81 0.84 7.40
C CYS A 422 8.06 0.94 8.72
N SER A 423 7.50 2.12 9.03
CA SER A 423 6.73 2.35 10.24
C SER A 423 5.43 1.53 10.27
N ILE A 424 4.70 1.46 9.16
CA ILE A 424 3.52 0.58 9.03
C ILE A 424 3.94 -0.88 9.25
N ALA A 425 4.96 -1.35 8.55
CA ALA A 425 5.40 -2.73 8.64
C ALA A 425 5.87 -3.11 10.05
N ALA A 426 6.48 -2.16 10.79
CA ALA A 426 6.96 -2.37 12.15
C ALA A 426 5.85 -2.41 13.20
N HIS A 427 4.69 -1.79 12.95
CA HIS A 427 3.61 -1.68 13.94
C HIS A 427 2.38 -2.54 13.60
N VAL A 428 2.33 -3.18 12.45
CA VAL A 428 1.26 -4.12 12.10
C VAL A 428 1.72 -5.55 12.43
N PRO A 429 1.03 -6.26 13.35
CA PRO A 429 1.41 -7.62 13.71
C PRO A 429 1.19 -8.61 12.56
N GLY A 430 2.02 -9.66 12.50
CA GLY A 430 1.88 -10.72 11.50
C GLY A 430 2.43 -10.39 10.11
N VAL A 431 3.03 -9.22 9.91
CA VAL A 431 3.69 -8.86 8.66
C VAL A 431 4.99 -9.65 8.52
N GLY A 432 5.07 -10.49 7.46
CA GLY A 432 6.23 -11.35 7.21
C GLY A 432 7.43 -10.65 6.59
N GLY A 433 7.30 -9.38 6.19
CA GLY A 433 8.35 -8.57 5.58
C GLY A 433 7.78 -7.32 4.92
N LEU A 434 8.67 -6.40 4.54
CA LEU A 434 8.38 -5.20 3.76
C LEU A 434 9.01 -5.32 2.37
N GLU A 435 8.24 -5.15 1.32
CA GLU A 435 8.81 -4.89 -0.01
C GLU A 435 9.12 -3.41 -0.13
N GLY A 436 10.39 -3.09 -0.46
CA GLY A 436 10.85 -1.72 -0.64
C GLY A 436 12.06 -1.68 -1.58
N ASN A 437 11.93 -0.93 -2.66
CA ASN A 437 12.87 -0.99 -3.76
C ASN A 437 13.55 0.37 -4.11
N SER A 438 13.24 1.46 -3.38
CA SER A 438 13.84 2.78 -3.66
C SER A 438 15.37 2.78 -3.60
N ARG A 439 15.98 1.93 -2.74
CA ARG A 439 17.44 1.76 -2.68
C ARG A 439 18.05 1.17 -3.96
N GLN A 440 17.24 0.46 -4.75
CA GLN A 440 17.65 -0.15 -6.01
C GLN A 440 17.57 0.85 -7.17
N TYR A 441 16.49 1.61 -7.23
CA TYR A 441 16.15 2.43 -8.40
C TYR A 441 16.39 3.92 -8.19
N VAL A 442 16.24 4.46 -6.98
CA VAL A 442 16.36 5.90 -6.70
C VAL A 442 17.15 6.19 -5.42
N PRO A 443 18.37 5.60 -5.27
CA PRO A 443 19.17 5.69 -4.04
C PRO A 443 19.52 7.13 -3.65
N SER A 444 19.69 8.04 -4.62
CA SER A 444 20.05 9.45 -4.37
C SER A 444 19.01 10.17 -3.49
N ALA A 445 17.73 9.89 -3.65
CA ALA A 445 16.66 10.48 -2.84
C ALA A 445 16.66 10.01 -1.38
N ASN A 446 17.43 8.96 -1.06
CA ASN A 446 17.56 8.41 0.29
C ASN A 446 18.73 9.04 1.08
N GLU A 447 19.68 9.72 0.42
CA GLU A 447 20.96 10.10 1.03
C GLU A 447 20.78 10.97 2.27
N LYS A 448 19.93 12.00 2.22
CA LYS A 448 19.68 12.90 3.34
C LYS A 448 19.12 12.20 4.59
N TRP A 449 18.48 11.04 4.40
CA TRP A 449 17.82 10.28 5.47
C TRP A 449 18.70 9.19 6.10
N LYS A 450 19.76 8.78 5.42
CA LYS A 450 20.66 7.71 5.87
C LYS A 450 21.34 8.02 7.21
N LYS A 451 21.63 9.30 7.48
CA LYS A 451 22.27 9.73 8.72
C LYS A 451 21.38 9.44 9.95
N ASP A 452 20.09 9.78 9.85
CA ASP A 452 19.15 9.66 10.96
C ASP A 452 18.56 8.25 11.09
N PHE A 453 18.44 7.55 9.97
CA PHE A 453 17.85 6.21 9.87
C PHE A 453 18.79 5.20 9.17
N PRO A 454 20.04 5.05 9.60
CA PRO A 454 20.99 4.17 8.90
C PRO A 454 20.47 2.73 8.80
N GLY A 455 19.75 2.24 9.81
CA GLY A 455 19.21 0.88 9.81
C GLY A 455 18.09 0.60 8.81
N LEU A 456 17.49 1.62 8.20
CA LEU A 456 16.46 1.47 7.15
C LEU A 456 17.07 1.52 5.75
N PHE A 457 18.17 2.22 5.56
CA PHE A 457 18.77 2.43 4.25
C PHE A 457 20.05 1.60 4.02
N VAL A 458 20.68 1.11 5.12
CA VAL A 458 21.79 0.15 5.07
C VAL A 458 21.28 -1.20 5.54
N ILE A 459 21.06 -2.11 4.59
CA ILE A 459 20.50 -3.44 4.86
C ILE A 459 21.59 -4.37 5.36
N THR A 460 21.32 -5.06 6.45
CA THR A 460 22.24 -6.04 7.03
C THR A 460 21.51 -7.37 7.15
N ASP A 461 22.08 -8.44 6.61
CA ASP A 461 21.51 -9.80 6.65
C ASP A 461 20.06 -9.89 6.12
N GLY A 462 19.70 -9.02 5.16
CA GLY A 462 18.38 -8.99 4.57
C GLY A 462 17.31 -8.33 5.44
N TYR A 463 17.69 -7.61 6.50
CA TYR A 463 16.74 -6.99 7.43
C TYR A 463 16.85 -5.46 7.46
N LEU A 464 15.69 -4.83 7.61
CA LEU A 464 15.51 -3.44 8.03
C LEU A 464 15.54 -3.39 9.56
N LYS A 465 16.34 -2.49 10.15
CA LYS A 465 16.39 -2.26 11.61
C LYS A 465 15.42 -1.13 11.97
N THR A 466 14.25 -1.48 12.48
CA THR A 466 13.10 -0.59 12.66
C THR A 466 12.91 -0.05 14.08
N GLY A 467 13.72 -0.49 15.04
CA GLY A 467 13.57 -0.11 16.45
C GLY A 467 13.67 1.41 16.75
N LYS A 468 14.31 2.20 15.87
CA LYS A 468 14.37 3.67 15.99
C LYS A 468 13.08 4.40 15.55
N LEU A 469 12.06 3.68 15.10
CA LEU A 469 10.79 4.27 14.66
C LEU A 469 9.83 4.64 15.80
N ASP A 470 10.13 4.28 17.05
CA ASP A 470 9.37 4.69 18.22
C ASP A 470 9.71 6.14 18.62
N ARG A 471 9.20 7.09 17.87
CA ARG A 471 9.37 8.53 18.05
C ARG A 471 8.03 9.24 17.94
N PRO A 472 7.90 10.49 18.46
CA PRO A 472 6.68 11.28 18.24
C PRO A 472 6.33 11.41 16.75
N GLY A 473 5.04 11.42 16.45
CA GLY A 473 4.53 11.41 15.08
C GLY A 473 4.68 10.04 14.41
N LEU A 474 4.93 10.04 13.12
CA LEU A 474 5.23 8.84 12.32
C LEU A 474 6.72 8.45 12.37
N GLY A 475 7.48 9.07 13.28
CA GLY A 475 8.91 8.84 13.42
C GLY A 475 9.77 9.68 12.49
N ILE A 476 9.18 10.53 11.66
CA ILE A 476 9.88 11.41 10.73
C ILE A 476 10.26 12.69 11.49
N THR A 477 11.55 12.92 11.67
CA THR A 477 12.02 14.21 12.19
C THR A 477 11.88 15.25 11.10
N SER A 478 11.18 16.35 11.38
CA SER A 478 11.18 17.53 10.50
C SER A 478 12.61 17.99 10.28
N MET A 479 12.97 18.21 9.03
CA MET A 479 14.20 18.94 8.70
C MET A 479 14.06 20.41 9.09
#